data_79184ea7c17f133c578c35351ea74384
#
_entry.id   79184ea7c17f133c578c35351ea74384
#
_cell.length_a   1.000
_cell.length_b   1.000
_cell.length_c   1.000
_cell.angle_alpha   90.00
_cell.angle_beta   90.00
_cell.angle_gamma   90.00
#
_symmetry.space_group_name_H-M   'P 1'
#
loop_
_entity.id
_entity.type
_entity.pdbx_description
1 polymer ?
#
loop_
_entity_poly.entity_id
_entity_poly.type
_entity_poly.pdbx_seq_one_letter_code
_entity_poly.pdbx_strand_id
1 'polypeptide(L)'
;MALFIRFLLLPFYFLLIVMNLWQEIKESFREGSALTRLIYINLGVFLIIRITNVFYFLAGTPFPFLDWLALPADFSTLASRPWTLLTYMFLHFDFLHILFNLLWLFWMGQIFLAYFDQRKLVAIYVLGGICGGLFYIAGYNSFPVFNEIVTDSRLLGASASVIAIVTALAVHAPNHTLQLMFIGPVKMKYIALFSVVMYVIGISSSNAGGNLAHLGGAFWGVIYILQLRRGVDLGKWINNFFSGLKRLFRPSPKVKLSYRKPVDDIEYNRVKNQEKTRINEILDKISKSGYDSLSKEEKEILFRMGKE
;
A
#
# COMPACT_ATOMS: atom_id res chain seq x y z
N MET A 1 -43.52 -17.62 21.00
CA MET A 1 -43.44 -17.51 19.51
C MET A 1 -42.48 -16.41 19.08
N ALA A 2 -42.57 -15.18 19.57
CA ALA A 2 -41.65 -14.08 19.19
C ALA A 2 -40.14 -14.31 19.51
N LEU A 3 -39.81 -14.91 20.65
CA LEU A 3 -38.44 -15.23 21.04
C LEU A 3 -37.81 -16.31 20.14
N PHE A 4 -38.59 -17.30 19.73
CA PHE A 4 -38.14 -18.38 18.83
C PHE A 4 -37.86 -17.86 17.41
N ILE A 5 -38.67 -16.92 16.92
CA ILE A 5 -38.44 -16.28 15.60
C ILE A 5 -37.15 -15.41 15.65
N ARG A 6 -36.93 -14.68 16.76
CA ARG A 6 -35.68 -13.90 16.95
C ARG A 6 -34.43 -14.79 16.94
N PHE A 7 -34.49 -15.95 17.60
CA PHE A 7 -33.39 -16.92 17.63
C PHE A 7 -33.10 -17.51 16.26
N LEU A 8 -34.12 -17.81 15.47
CA LEU A 8 -33.97 -18.29 14.07
C LEU A 8 -33.38 -17.23 13.12
N LEU A 9 -33.63 -15.94 13.39
CA LEU A 9 -33.12 -14.84 12.57
C LEU A 9 -31.70 -14.39 12.96
N LEU A 10 -31.19 -14.78 14.13
CA LEU A 10 -29.85 -14.41 14.62
C LEU A 10 -28.73 -14.79 13.63
N PRO A 11 -28.69 -16.00 13.05
CA PRO A 11 -27.68 -16.37 12.04
C PRO A 11 -27.78 -15.52 10.77
N PHE A 12 -28.99 -15.15 10.38
CA PHE A 12 -29.20 -14.32 9.18
C PHE A 12 -28.73 -12.88 9.40
N TYR A 13 -29.02 -12.28 10.55
CA TYR A 13 -28.48 -10.97 10.92
C TYR A 13 -26.94 -11.00 11.03
N PHE A 14 -26.39 -12.05 11.63
CA PHE A 14 -24.94 -12.24 11.70
C PHE A 14 -24.31 -12.32 10.28
N LEU A 15 -24.93 -13.08 9.38
CA LEU A 15 -24.46 -13.21 7.98
C LEU A 15 -24.51 -11.87 7.26
N LEU A 16 -25.57 -11.07 7.43
CA LEU A 16 -25.69 -9.73 6.84
C LEU A 16 -24.59 -8.78 7.36
N ILE A 17 -24.32 -8.82 8.68
CA ILE A 17 -23.24 -8.01 9.28
C ILE A 17 -21.89 -8.42 8.70
N VAL A 18 -21.61 -9.71 8.58
CA VAL A 18 -20.36 -10.23 8.01
C VAL A 18 -20.22 -9.85 6.54
N MET A 19 -21.31 -9.90 5.76
CA MET A 19 -21.30 -9.50 4.35
C MET A 19 -21.04 -8.00 4.18
N ASN A 20 -21.66 -7.14 4.99
CA ASN A 20 -21.41 -5.69 4.99
C ASN A 20 -19.97 -5.38 5.39
N LEU A 21 -19.48 -6.00 6.47
CA LEU A 21 -18.10 -5.84 6.93
C LEU A 21 -17.09 -6.27 5.84
N TRP A 22 -17.36 -7.38 5.15
CA TRP A 22 -16.51 -7.84 4.06
C TRP A 22 -16.47 -6.86 2.89
N GLN A 23 -17.60 -6.25 2.53
CA GLN A 23 -17.66 -5.23 1.49
C GLN A 23 -16.87 -3.98 1.90
N GLU A 24 -17.05 -3.49 3.13
CA GLU A 24 -16.31 -2.35 3.67
C GLU A 24 -14.80 -2.60 3.68
N ILE A 25 -14.34 -3.78 4.11
CA ILE A 25 -12.92 -4.17 4.09
C ILE A 25 -12.40 -4.19 2.65
N LYS A 26 -13.15 -4.77 1.72
CA LYS A 26 -12.77 -4.86 0.30
C LYS A 26 -12.67 -3.49 -0.36
N GLU A 27 -13.60 -2.60 -0.09
CA GLU A 27 -13.59 -1.23 -0.58
C GLU A 27 -12.44 -0.44 0.04
N SER A 28 -12.27 -0.52 1.36
CA SER A 28 -11.16 0.11 2.07
C SER A 28 -9.80 -0.38 1.59
N PHE A 29 -9.65 -1.66 1.26
CA PHE A 29 -8.43 -2.20 0.68
C PHE A 29 -8.20 -1.71 -0.75
N ARG A 30 -9.26 -1.65 -1.58
CA ARG A 30 -9.17 -1.25 -2.99
C ARG A 30 -8.90 0.23 -3.15
N GLU A 31 -9.59 1.06 -2.37
CA GLU A 31 -9.55 2.53 -2.45
C GLU A 31 -8.55 3.14 -1.48
N GLY A 32 -8.18 2.39 -0.46
CA GLY A 32 -7.26 2.81 0.59
C GLY A 32 -5.84 3.10 0.12
N SER A 33 -5.12 3.81 0.97
CA SER A 33 -3.71 4.15 0.77
C SER A 33 -2.81 2.91 0.78
N ALA A 34 -1.56 3.07 0.35
CA ALA A 34 -0.55 2.01 0.49
C ALA A 34 -0.36 1.61 1.97
N LEU A 35 -0.47 2.55 2.90
CA LEU A 35 -0.42 2.28 4.34
C LEU A 35 -1.56 1.36 4.78
N THR A 36 -2.78 1.67 4.38
CA THR A 36 -3.97 0.83 4.66
C THR A 36 -3.76 -0.60 4.14
N ARG A 37 -3.25 -0.73 2.92
CA ARG A 37 -2.97 -2.04 2.32
C ARG A 37 -1.89 -2.81 3.06
N LEU A 38 -0.80 -2.17 3.48
CA LEU A 38 0.25 -2.80 4.29
C LEU A 38 -0.30 -3.31 5.62
N ILE A 39 -1.14 -2.52 6.30
CA ILE A 39 -1.81 -2.93 7.54
C ILE A 39 -2.70 -4.15 7.31
N TYR A 40 -3.56 -4.14 6.28
CA TYR A 40 -4.44 -5.26 5.97
C TYR A 40 -3.68 -6.52 5.55
N ILE A 41 -2.55 -6.40 4.80
CA ILE A 41 -1.73 -7.55 4.44
C ILE A 41 -1.13 -8.20 5.69
N ASN A 42 -0.54 -7.40 6.59
CA ASN A 42 0.02 -7.92 7.84
C ASN A 42 -1.06 -8.60 8.70
N LEU A 43 -2.21 -7.94 8.88
CA LEU A 43 -3.34 -8.47 9.65
C LEU A 43 -3.90 -9.75 9.01
N GLY A 44 -4.06 -9.77 7.68
CA GLY A 44 -4.57 -10.92 6.95
C GLY A 44 -3.64 -12.12 7.05
N VAL A 45 -2.33 -11.93 6.87
CA VAL A 45 -1.32 -12.99 7.06
C VAL A 45 -1.37 -13.52 8.49
N PHE A 46 -1.41 -12.64 9.50
CA PHE A 46 -1.51 -13.05 10.90
C PHE A 46 -2.74 -13.92 11.15
N LEU A 47 -3.92 -13.48 10.71
CA LEU A 47 -5.16 -14.23 10.90
C LEU A 47 -5.11 -15.60 10.22
N ILE A 48 -4.64 -15.67 8.97
CA ILE A 48 -4.50 -16.92 8.23
C ILE A 48 -3.56 -17.88 8.99
N ILE A 49 -2.37 -17.41 9.38
CA ILE A 49 -1.38 -18.21 10.10
C ILE A 49 -1.93 -18.70 11.44
N ARG A 50 -2.55 -17.82 12.23
CA ARG A 50 -3.09 -18.17 13.56
C ARG A 50 -4.27 -19.12 13.46
N ILE A 51 -5.21 -18.91 12.54
CA ILE A 51 -6.36 -19.79 12.35
C ILE A 51 -5.88 -21.15 11.86
N THR A 52 -4.97 -21.19 10.87
CA THR A 52 -4.40 -22.46 10.38
C THR A 52 -3.66 -23.19 11.50
N ASN A 53 -2.88 -22.49 12.32
CA ASN A 53 -2.17 -23.07 13.47
C ASN A 53 -3.15 -23.74 14.47
N VAL A 54 -4.33 -23.18 14.71
CA VAL A 54 -5.36 -23.79 15.57
C VAL A 54 -5.80 -25.14 15.02
N PHE A 55 -6.02 -25.27 13.71
CA PHE A 55 -6.38 -26.58 13.11
C PHE A 55 -5.28 -27.62 13.24
N TYR A 56 -4.01 -27.24 13.02
CA TYR A 56 -2.87 -28.14 13.23
C TYR A 56 -2.74 -28.57 14.70
N PHE A 57 -2.92 -27.63 15.64
CA PHE A 57 -2.92 -27.91 17.08
C PHE A 57 -4.02 -28.91 17.46
N LEU A 58 -5.25 -28.71 16.98
CA LEU A 58 -6.38 -29.60 17.26
C LEU A 58 -6.20 -30.98 16.59
N ALA A 59 -5.49 -31.04 15.47
CA ALA A 59 -5.15 -32.31 14.80
C ALA A 59 -3.94 -33.03 15.44
N GLY A 60 -3.29 -32.43 16.44
CA GLY A 60 -2.09 -33.02 17.09
C GLY A 60 -0.87 -33.12 16.16
N THR A 61 -0.81 -32.28 15.12
CA THR A 61 0.27 -32.30 14.12
C THR A 61 1.14 -31.02 14.20
N PRO A 62 2.44 -31.10 13.90
CA PRO A 62 3.31 -29.93 13.86
C PRO A 62 2.85 -28.90 12.83
N PHE A 63 3.00 -27.61 13.15
CA PHE A 63 2.67 -26.50 12.25
C PHE A 63 3.88 -26.13 11.36
N PRO A 64 3.89 -26.49 10.07
CA PRO A 64 5.08 -26.37 9.23
C PRO A 64 5.30 -24.95 8.65
N PHE A 65 4.25 -24.12 8.57
CA PHE A 65 4.28 -22.86 7.81
C PHE A 65 5.19 -21.81 8.42
N LEU A 66 5.48 -21.89 9.73
CA LEU A 66 6.41 -20.95 10.36
C LEU A 66 7.81 -21.08 9.73
N ASP A 67 8.31 -22.31 9.59
CA ASP A 67 9.62 -22.57 8.99
C ASP A 67 9.69 -22.22 7.49
N TRP A 68 8.55 -22.25 6.80
CA TRP A 68 8.49 -21.91 5.38
C TRP A 68 8.41 -20.41 5.10
N LEU A 69 8.00 -19.61 6.08
CA LEU A 69 7.74 -18.17 5.89
C LEU A 69 8.66 -17.28 6.70
N ALA A 70 9.17 -17.76 7.86
CA ALA A 70 10.15 -17.05 8.67
C ALA A 70 11.54 -17.10 8.01
N LEU A 71 12.32 -16.04 8.20
CA LEU A 71 13.67 -15.95 7.63
C LEU A 71 14.66 -16.76 8.44
N PRO A 72 15.31 -17.80 7.87
CA PRO A 72 16.38 -18.54 8.54
C PRO A 72 17.68 -17.73 8.56
N ALA A 73 18.50 -17.93 9.59
CA ALA A 73 19.86 -17.39 9.62
C ALA A 73 20.83 -18.22 8.78
N ASP A 74 20.60 -19.52 8.69
CA ASP A 74 21.44 -20.47 7.95
C ASP A 74 21.34 -20.25 6.43
N PHE A 75 22.51 -20.15 5.77
CA PHE A 75 22.61 -19.90 4.31
C PHE A 75 22.06 -21.06 3.48
N SER A 76 22.24 -22.30 3.90
CA SER A 76 21.77 -23.46 3.15
C SER A 76 20.25 -23.52 3.12
N THR A 77 19.63 -23.26 4.25
CA THR A 77 18.18 -23.16 4.39
C THR A 77 17.64 -21.95 3.62
N LEU A 78 18.30 -20.80 3.69
CA LEU A 78 17.92 -19.61 2.94
C LEU A 78 17.98 -19.84 1.42
N ALA A 79 19.03 -20.52 0.94
CA ALA A 79 19.16 -20.86 -0.48
C ALA A 79 18.01 -21.73 -0.99
N SER A 80 17.48 -22.62 -0.14
CA SER A 80 16.31 -23.44 -0.45
C SER A 80 14.97 -22.69 -0.35
N ARG A 81 14.94 -21.57 0.40
CA ARG A 81 13.72 -20.76 0.68
C ARG A 81 13.98 -19.26 0.56
N PRO A 82 14.46 -18.78 -0.60
CA PRO A 82 14.87 -17.37 -0.77
C PRO A 82 13.71 -16.36 -0.61
N TRP A 83 12.46 -16.80 -0.82
CA TRP A 83 11.27 -15.96 -0.59
C TRP A 83 11.12 -15.51 0.86
N THR A 84 11.74 -16.23 1.83
CA THR A 84 11.67 -15.89 3.25
C THR A 84 12.27 -14.53 3.55
N LEU A 85 13.22 -14.03 2.73
CA LEU A 85 13.75 -12.67 2.82
C LEU A 85 12.67 -11.59 2.63
N LEU A 86 11.55 -11.94 2.02
CA LEU A 86 10.40 -11.05 1.83
C LEU A 86 9.22 -11.40 2.74
N THR A 87 8.93 -12.70 2.93
CA THR A 87 7.71 -13.13 3.65
C THR A 87 7.78 -12.88 5.15
N TYR A 88 8.97 -12.94 5.75
CA TYR A 88 9.17 -12.79 7.17
C TYR A 88 8.63 -11.47 7.73
N MET A 89 8.73 -10.38 6.95
CA MET A 89 8.32 -9.04 7.37
C MET A 89 6.80 -8.86 7.45
N PHE A 90 6.02 -9.84 7.00
CA PHE A 90 4.56 -9.89 7.13
C PHE A 90 4.10 -10.93 8.15
N LEU A 91 5.03 -11.77 8.65
CA LEU A 91 4.74 -12.88 9.53
C LEU A 91 4.77 -12.42 10.99
N HIS A 92 3.70 -12.70 11.72
CA HIS A 92 3.62 -12.46 13.17
C HIS A 92 3.00 -13.69 13.84
N PHE A 93 3.49 -14.03 15.02
CA PHE A 93 2.94 -15.16 15.77
C PHE A 93 2.19 -14.69 17.02
N ASP A 94 2.68 -13.67 17.73
CA ASP A 94 2.07 -13.17 18.96
C ASP A 94 1.16 -11.98 18.70
N PHE A 95 0.03 -11.93 19.43
CA PHE A 95 -0.94 -10.85 19.29
C PHE A 95 -0.38 -9.47 19.65
N LEU A 96 0.37 -9.36 20.75
CA LEU A 96 0.98 -8.08 21.14
C LEU A 96 2.05 -7.65 20.13
N HIS A 97 2.79 -8.61 19.58
CA HIS A 97 3.80 -8.32 18.56
C HIS A 97 3.18 -7.69 17.31
N ILE A 98 2.11 -8.28 16.76
CA ILE A 98 1.45 -7.65 15.60
C ILE A 98 0.77 -6.33 15.98
N LEU A 99 0.11 -6.26 17.13
CA LEU A 99 -0.59 -5.05 17.57
C LEU A 99 0.37 -3.85 17.61
N PHE A 100 1.51 -3.98 18.27
CA PHE A 100 2.49 -2.89 18.33
C PHE A 100 3.10 -2.58 16.97
N ASN A 101 3.40 -3.58 16.14
CA ASN A 101 3.88 -3.34 14.79
C ASN A 101 2.87 -2.54 13.95
N LEU A 102 1.58 -2.89 14.00
CA LEU A 102 0.53 -2.19 13.26
C LEU A 102 0.28 -0.77 13.78
N LEU A 103 0.33 -0.56 15.10
CA LEU A 103 0.19 0.77 15.70
C LEU A 103 1.35 1.69 15.27
N TRP A 104 2.59 1.22 15.39
CA TRP A 104 3.75 1.98 14.94
C TRP A 104 3.74 2.20 13.42
N LEU A 105 3.39 1.18 12.63
CA LEU A 105 3.24 1.32 11.18
C LEU A 105 2.18 2.37 10.83
N PHE A 106 1.04 2.37 11.52
CA PHE A 106 -0.03 3.32 11.29
C PHE A 106 0.43 4.76 11.60
N TRP A 107 0.94 5.02 12.80
CA TRP A 107 1.34 6.37 13.19
C TRP A 107 2.52 6.88 12.37
N MET A 108 3.58 6.10 12.26
CA MET A 108 4.77 6.50 11.49
C MET A 108 4.50 6.56 9.99
N GLY A 109 3.68 5.65 9.49
CA GLY A 109 3.25 5.65 8.08
C GLY A 109 2.42 6.87 7.72
N GLN A 110 1.52 7.32 8.59
CA GLN A 110 0.76 8.57 8.38
C GLN A 110 1.67 9.79 8.34
N ILE A 111 2.61 9.90 9.29
CA ILE A 111 3.57 11.00 9.31
C ILE A 111 4.46 10.93 8.05
N PHE A 112 4.89 9.74 7.64
CA PHE A 112 5.69 9.57 6.44
C PHE A 112 4.93 10.04 5.18
N LEU A 113 3.66 9.72 5.07
CA LEU A 113 2.81 10.15 3.95
C LEU A 113 2.50 11.66 3.93
N ALA A 114 2.71 12.38 5.04
CA ALA A 114 2.66 13.84 5.05
C ALA A 114 3.88 14.48 4.35
N TYR A 115 5.00 13.78 4.25
CA TYR A 115 6.23 14.25 3.62
C TYR A 115 6.53 13.57 2.28
N PHE A 116 6.08 12.33 2.09
CA PHE A 116 6.42 11.49 0.94
C PHE A 116 5.20 10.80 0.35
N ASP A 117 5.34 10.36 -0.90
CA ASP A 117 4.28 9.63 -1.60
C ASP A 117 4.17 8.16 -1.16
N GLN A 118 3.07 7.53 -1.54
CA GLN A 118 2.76 6.13 -1.22
C GLN A 118 3.78 5.13 -1.79
N ARG A 119 4.40 5.45 -2.94
CA ARG A 119 5.40 4.57 -3.57
C ARG A 119 6.67 4.50 -2.73
N LYS A 120 7.08 5.65 -2.15
CA LYS A 120 8.22 5.71 -1.25
C LYS A 120 7.95 4.98 0.07
N LEU A 121 6.70 5.02 0.58
CA LEU A 121 6.31 4.25 1.76
C LEU A 121 6.46 2.74 1.53
N VAL A 122 5.99 2.22 0.41
CA VAL A 122 6.15 0.78 0.07
C VAL A 122 7.63 0.44 -0.10
N ALA A 123 8.39 1.28 -0.79
CA ALA A 123 9.80 1.05 -1.03
C ALA A 123 10.60 1.00 0.27
N ILE A 124 10.40 1.96 1.18
CA ILE A 124 11.14 1.98 2.45
C ILE A 124 10.73 0.82 3.35
N TYR A 125 9.45 0.43 3.37
CA TYR A 125 8.97 -0.73 4.11
C TYR A 125 9.63 -2.02 3.62
N VAL A 126 9.59 -2.29 2.32
CA VAL A 126 10.14 -3.52 1.74
C VAL A 126 11.65 -3.56 1.85
N LEU A 127 12.34 -2.50 1.44
CA LEU A 127 13.82 -2.45 1.48
C LEU A 127 14.37 -2.38 2.90
N GLY A 128 13.67 -1.71 3.82
CA GLY A 128 13.99 -1.70 5.24
C GLY A 128 13.91 -3.10 5.85
N GLY A 129 12.86 -3.85 5.51
CA GLY A 129 12.74 -5.25 5.89
C GLY A 129 13.87 -6.10 5.29
N ILE A 130 14.12 -6.02 3.98
CA ILE A 130 15.22 -6.76 3.34
C ILE A 130 16.56 -6.45 4.01
N CYS A 131 16.89 -5.18 4.23
CA CYS A 131 18.13 -4.77 4.90
C CYS A 131 18.20 -5.29 6.34
N GLY A 132 17.08 -5.26 7.07
CA GLY A 132 16.96 -5.87 8.38
C GLY A 132 17.27 -7.36 8.38
N GLY A 133 16.67 -8.10 7.44
CA GLY A 133 16.95 -9.52 7.25
C GLY A 133 18.43 -9.80 6.93
N LEU A 134 19.05 -8.97 6.08
CA LEU A 134 20.48 -9.11 5.76
C LEU A 134 21.38 -8.85 6.98
N PHE A 135 21.06 -7.88 7.82
CA PHE A 135 21.79 -7.64 9.07
C PHE A 135 21.66 -8.81 10.05
N TYR A 136 20.46 -9.39 10.16
CA TYR A 136 20.24 -10.59 10.95
C TYR A 136 21.09 -11.77 10.45
N ILE A 137 21.05 -12.08 9.15
CA ILE A 137 21.83 -13.17 8.56
C ILE A 137 23.34 -12.92 8.76
N ALA A 138 23.79 -11.70 8.43
CA ALA A 138 25.21 -11.33 8.58
C ALA A 138 25.68 -11.47 10.02
N GLY A 139 24.90 -10.97 10.99
CA GLY A 139 25.24 -11.06 12.41
C GLY A 139 25.33 -12.51 12.89
N TYR A 140 24.35 -13.35 12.57
CA TYR A 140 24.35 -14.74 13.02
C TYR A 140 25.48 -15.57 12.43
N ASN A 141 25.92 -15.26 11.21
CA ASN A 141 27.03 -15.97 10.57
C ASN A 141 28.40 -15.37 10.82
N SER A 142 28.48 -14.16 11.44
CA SER A 142 29.76 -13.49 11.70
C SER A 142 30.23 -13.56 13.15
N PHE A 143 29.30 -13.69 14.11
CA PHE A 143 29.64 -13.66 15.52
C PHE A 143 29.62 -15.07 16.13
N PRO A 144 30.72 -15.52 16.77
CA PRO A 144 30.85 -16.89 17.33
C PRO A 144 29.74 -17.27 18.31
N VAL A 145 29.20 -16.31 19.05
CA VAL A 145 28.12 -16.53 20.04
C VAL A 145 26.86 -17.15 19.44
N PHE A 146 26.64 -17.02 18.13
CA PHE A 146 25.47 -17.55 17.45
C PHE A 146 25.70 -18.88 16.72
N ASN A 147 26.95 -19.41 16.68
CA ASN A 147 27.28 -20.60 15.90
C ASN A 147 26.41 -21.83 16.21
N GLU A 148 26.06 -22.03 17.49
CA GLU A 148 25.28 -23.20 17.91
C GLU A 148 23.79 -23.10 17.58
N ILE A 149 23.30 -21.86 17.35
CA ILE A 149 21.86 -21.61 17.15
C ILE A 149 21.50 -21.11 15.75
N VAL A 150 22.49 -20.94 14.86
CA VAL A 150 22.27 -20.38 13.52
C VAL A 150 21.31 -21.22 12.70
N THR A 151 21.35 -22.55 12.80
CA THR A 151 20.50 -23.49 12.06
C THR A 151 19.04 -23.44 12.49
N ASP A 152 18.79 -23.16 13.78
CA ASP A 152 17.45 -23.19 14.36
C ASP A 152 16.83 -21.79 14.48
N SER A 153 17.64 -20.76 14.26
CA SER A 153 17.17 -19.38 14.39
C SER A 153 16.25 -18.97 13.23
N ARG A 154 15.17 -18.33 13.60
CA ARG A 154 14.15 -17.82 12.67
C ARG A 154 13.79 -16.38 13.04
N LEU A 155 13.76 -15.49 12.04
CA LEU A 155 13.32 -14.11 12.19
C LEU A 155 11.92 -13.95 11.60
N LEU A 156 11.07 -13.20 12.31
CA LEU A 156 9.73 -12.84 11.85
C LEU A 156 9.31 -11.46 12.41
N GLY A 157 8.46 -10.76 11.68
CA GLY A 157 7.88 -9.48 12.10
C GLY A 157 8.19 -8.31 11.17
N ALA A 158 7.28 -7.33 11.16
CA ALA A 158 7.38 -6.10 10.36
C ALA A 158 8.33 -5.05 10.96
N SER A 159 8.85 -5.28 12.15
CA SER A 159 9.50 -4.24 12.97
C SER A 159 10.73 -3.61 12.33
N ALA A 160 11.54 -4.37 11.58
CA ALA A 160 12.67 -3.81 10.82
C ALA A 160 12.19 -2.83 9.72
N SER A 161 11.09 -3.14 9.05
CA SER A 161 10.44 -2.25 8.08
C SER A 161 9.89 -0.98 8.75
N VAL A 162 9.29 -1.14 9.92
CA VAL A 162 8.70 -0.02 10.68
C VAL A 162 9.80 0.92 11.20
N ILE A 163 10.89 0.37 11.76
CA ILE A 163 12.00 1.21 12.25
C ILE A 163 12.73 1.93 11.11
N ALA A 164 12.76 1.37 9.90
CA ALA A 164 13.26 2.07 8.73
C ALA A 164 12.43 3.34 8.44
N ILE A 165 11.10 3.29 8.60
CA ILE A 165 10.24 4.47 8.47
C ILE A 165 10.53 5.48 9.59
N VAL A 166 10.68 5.02 10.84
CA VAL A 166 11.00 5.88 12.01
C VAL A 166 12.30 6.63 11.81
N THR A 167 13.37 5.93 11.43
CA THR A 167 14.68 6.54 11.23
C THR A 167 14.73 7.44 10.01
N ALA A 168 14.02 7.09 8.94
CA ALA A 168 13.84 7.98 7.79
C ALA A 168 13.17 9.30 8.19
N LEU A 169 12.13 9.25 8.99
CA LEU A 169 11.46 10.45 9.53
C LEU A 169 12.39 11.25 10.44
N ALA A 170 13.16 10.59 11.29
CA ALA A 170 14.12 11.24 12.16
C ALA A 170 15.21 11.99 11.38
N VAL A 171 15.65 11.45 10.25
CA VAL A 171 16.62 12.13 9.36
C VAL A 171 15.94 13.24 8.58
N HIS A 172 14.72 13.03 8.05
CA HIS A 172 14.03 14.01 7.21
C HIS A 172 13.49 15.19 8.01
N ALA A 173 12.79 14.91 9.10
CA ALA A 173 12.08 15.87 9.95
C ALA A 173 12.44 15.67 11.43
N PRO A 174 13.72 15.91 11.86
CA PRO A 174 14.23 15.58 13.19
C PRO A 174 13.49 16.28 14.34
N ASN A 175 12.91 17.42 14.07
CA ASN A 175 12.19 18.23 15.06
C ASN A 175 10.66 18.01 15.02
N HIS A 176 10.17 17.13 14.16
CA HIS A 176 8.75 16.72 14.19
C HIS A 176 8.43 16.12 15.56
N THR A 177 7.38 16.61 16.21
CA THR A 177 7.03 16.26 17.58
C THR A 177 5.85 15.29 17.60
N LEU A 178 6.03 14.18 18.30
CA LEU A 178 5.00 13.20 18.61
C LEU A 178 4.51 13.40 20.03
N GLN A 179 3.20 13.36 20.21
CA GLN A 179 2.57 13.32 21.54
C GLN A 179 2.55 11.86 22.02
N LEU A 180 3.48 11.52 22.91
CA LEU A 180 3.49 10.20 23.54
C LEU A 180 2.63 10.24 24.79
N MET A 181 1.72 9.25 24.91
CA MET A 181 0.90 9.06 26.08
C MET A 181 1.83 8.88 27.32
N PHE A 182 1.58 9.57 28.41
CA PHE A 182 2.35 9.61 29.67
C PHE A 182 3.69 10.36 29.64
N ILE A 183 4.31 10.64 28.49
CA ILE A 183 5.62 11.31 28.41
C ILE A 183 5.47 12.74 27.88
N GLY A 184 4.43 12.98 27.05
CA GLY A 184 4.22 14.27 26.39
C GLY A 184 4.92 14.42 25.06
N PRO A 185 5.27 15.63 24.61
CA PRO A 185 5.84 15.94 23.31
C PRO A 185 7.30 15.48 23.20
N VAL A 186 7.60 14.54 22.31
CA VAL A 186 8.96 14.04 22.05
C VAL A 186 9.32 14.23 20.58
N LYS A 187 10.51 14.77 20.29
CA LYS A 187 10.97 14.96 18.91
C LYS A 187 11.41 13.63 18.28
N MET A 188 11.14 13.48 16.99
CA MET A 188 11.40 12.26 16.21
C MET A 188 12.85 11.77 16.33
N LYS A 189 13.83 12.68 16.34
CA LYS A 189 15.24 12.33 16.49
C LYS A 189 15.56 11.60 17.81
N TYR A 190 14.87 11.94 18.90
CA TYR A 190 15.09 11.28 20.20
C TYR A 190 14.42 9.90 20.26
N ILE A 191 13.27 9.74 19.60
CA ILE A 191 12.62 8.44 19.46
C ILE A 191 13.51 7.47 18.70
N ALA A 192 14.03 7.89 17.55
CA ALA A 192 14.93 7.06 16.74
C ALA A 192 16.24 6.75 17.47
N LEU A 193 16.87 7.76 18.11
CA LEU A 193 18.10 7.56 18.86
C LEU A 193 17.89 6.56 20.01
N PHE A 194 16.86 6.76 20.80
CA PHE A 194 16.50 5.85 21.90
C PHE A 194 16.27 4.41 21.38
N SER A 195 15.52 4.27 20.30
CA SER A 195 15.29 2.95 19.70
C SER A 195 16.58 2.27 19.27
N VAL A 196 17.47 2.98 18.56
CA VAL A 196 18.76 2.43 18.11
C VAL A 196 19.63 2.00 19.30
N VAL A 197 19.72 2.85 20.35
CA VAL A 197 20.46 2.51 21.57
C VAL A 197 19.89 1.27 22.22
N MET A 198 18.56 1.16 22.35
CA MET A 198 17.91 -0.01 22.93
C MET A 198 18.13 -1.28 22.11
N TYR A 199 18.19 -1.19 20.77
CA TYR A 199 18.50 -2.33 19.92
C TYR A 199 19.97 -2.78 20.06
N VAL A 200 20.91 -1.86 20.19
CA VAL A 200 22.32 -2.21 20.45
C VAL A 200 22.44 -2.93 21.79
N ILE A 201 21.86 -2.39 22.87
CA ILE A 201 21.85 -3.04 24.18
C ILE A 201 21.15 -4.40 24.13
N GLY A 202 20.05 -4.49 23.37
CA GLY A 202 19.25 -5.70 23.25
C GLY A 202 19.89 -6.84 22.45
N ILE A 203 21.04 -6.64 21.78
CA ILE A 203 21.76 -7.72 21.08
C ILE A 203 22.15 -8.85 22.05
N SER A 204 22.42 -8.53 23.31
CA SER A 204 22.74 -9.54 24.33
C SER A 204 21.52 -10.19 25.00
N SER A 205 20.29 -9.92 24.49
CA SER A 205 19.06 -10.50 25.02
C SER A 205 18.61 -11.74 24.24
N SER A 206 17.53 -12.37 24.71
CA SER A 206 16.89 -13.50 24.01
C SER A 206 16.38 -13.16 22.61
N ASN A 207 16.23 -11.86 22.26
CA ASN A 207 15.81 -11.40 20.95
C ASN A 207 16.95 -10.75 20.15
N ALA A 208 18.15 -11.31 20.25
CA ALA A 208 19.33 -10.82 19.52
C ALA A 208 19.07 -10.63 18.01
N GLY A 209 18.42 -11.62 17.39
CA GLY A 209 18.11 -11.61 15.96
C GLY A 209 17.17 -10.45 15.56
N GLY A 210 16.12 -10.24 16.34
CA GLY A 210 15.22 -9.09 16.14
C GLY A 210 15.96 -7.75 16.27
N ASN A 211 16.83 -7.62 17.26
CA ASN A 211 17.61 -6.38 17.48
C ASN A 211 18.61 -6.11 16.35
N LEU A 212 19.27 -7.12 15.82
CA LEU A 212 20.13 -7.01 14.64
C LEU A 212 19.32 -6.57 13.40
N ALA A 213 18.15 -7.17 13.20
CA ALA A 213 17.26 -6.78 12.11
C ALA A 213 16.76 -5.33 12.24
N HIS A 214 16.44 -4.89 13.46
CA HIS A 214 16.05 -3.50 13.72
C HIS A 214 17.18 -2.52 13.37
N LEU A 215 18.43 -2.84 13.71
CA LEU A 215 19.58 -2.03 13.33
C LEU A 215 19.75 -1.94 11.82
N GLY A 216 19.53 -3.05 11.09
CA GLY A 216 19.53 -3.06 9.62
C GLY A 216 18.42 -2.19 9.03
N GLY A 217 17.21 -2.28 9.59
CA GLY A 217 16.11 -1.39 9.22
C GLY A 217 16.43 0.08 9.48
N ALA A 218 16.98 0.39 10.68
CA ALA A 218 17.39 1.74 11.04
C ALA A 218 18.45 2.30 10.09
N PHE A 219 19.47 1.50 9.78
CA PHE A 219 20.50 1.84 8.81
C PHE A 219 19.91 2.17 7.43
N TRP A 220 19.00 1.32 6.95
CA TRP A 220 18.36 1.57 5.66
C TRP A 220 17.56 2.86 5.64
N GLY A 221 16.80 3.16 6.68
CA GLY A 221 16.01 4.38 6.76
C GLY A 221 16.86 5.65 6.65
N VAL A 222 18.04 5.65 7.29
CA VAL A 222 19.03 6.73 7.18
C VAL A 222 19.55 6.84 5.73
N ILE A 223 20.05 5.75 5.16
CA ILE A 223 20.63 5.73 3.81
C ILE A 223 19.58 6.15 2.77
N TYR A 224 18.35 5.65 2.87
CA TYR A 224 17.28 5.98 1.94
C TYR A 224 17.02 7.48 1.85
N ILE A 225 16.94 8.18 2.98
CA ILE A 225 16.70 9.63 2.99
C ILE A 225 17.93 10.42 2.55
N LEU A 226 19.14 10.00 2.93
CA LEU A 226 20.35 10.66 2.47
C LEU A 226 20.51 10.59 0.94
N GLN A 227 20.19 9.43 0.33
CA GLN A 227 20.23 9.29 -1.12
C GLN A 227 19.09 10.06 -1.80
N LEU A 228 17.89 10.06 -1.20
CA LEU A 228 16.77 10.81 -1.71
C LEU A 228 17.05 12.34 -1.74
N ARG A 229 17.75 12.87 -0.72
CA ARG A 229 18.23 14.26 -0.69
C ARG A 229 19.24 14.58 -1.80
N ARG A 230 19.98 13.58 -2.27
CA ARG A 230 20.89 13.70 -3.42
C ARG A 230 20.17 13.52 -4.78
N GLY A 231 18.84 13.40 -4.79
CA GLY A 231 18.04 13.16 -6.00
C GLY A 231 17.98 11.70 -6.44
N VAL A 232 18.57 10.76 -5.68
CA VAL A 232 18.59 9.33 -6.00
C VAL A 232 17.48 8.61 -5.21
N ASP A 233 16.44 8.17 -5.93
CA ASP A 233 15.38 7.35 -5.34
C ASP A 233 15.71 5.85 -5.51
N LEU A 234 16.26 5.26 -4.44
CA LEU A 234 16.60 3.84 -4.39
C LEU A 234 15.37 2.91 -4.45
N GLY A 235 14.16 3.45 -4.27
CA GLY A 235 12.91 2.69 -4.32
C GLY A 235 12.32 2.52 -5.73
N LYS A 236 12.83 3.23 -6.74
CA LYS A 236 12.26 3.21 -8.10
C LYS A 236 12.18 1.80 -8.69
N TRP A 237 13.20 0.97 -8.49
CA TRP A 237 13.25 -0.38 -9.06
C TRP A 237 12.19 -1.30 -8.43
N ILE A 238 11.92 -1.19 -7.13
CA ILE A 238 10.84 -1.91 -6.45
C ILE A 238 9.48 -1.54 -7.05
N ASN A 239 9.24 -0.25 -7.22
CA ASN A 239 7.98 0.23 -7.80
C ASN A 239 7.81 -0.24 -9.24
N ASN A 240 8.89 -0.27 -10.02
CA ASN A 240 8.90 -0.80 -11.39
C ASN A 240 8.64 -2.31 -11.41
N PHE A 241 9.23 -3.07 -10.50
CA PHE A 241 9.00 -4.50 -10.35
C PHE A 241 7.51 -4.80 -10.05
N PHE A 242 6.93 -4.16 -9.03
CA PHE A 242 5.51 -4.36 -8.70
C PHE A 242 4.58 -3.87 -9.81
N SER A 243 4.91 -2.78 -10.50
CA SER A 243 4.13 -2.31 -11.65
C SER A 243 4.22 -3.26 -12.84
N GLY A 244 5.40 -3.84 -13.09
CA GLY A 244 5.62 -4.89 -14.08
C GLY A 244 4.80 -6.14 -13.77
N LEU A 245 4.85 -6.62 -12.52
CA LEU A 245 4.06 -7.76 -12.07
C LEU A 245 2.55 -7.52 -12.24
N LYS A 246 2.09 -6.32 -11.88
CA LYS A 246 0.68 -5.94 -12.07
C LYS A 246 0.25 -5.90 -13.54
N ARG A 247 1.18 -5.58 -14.48
CA ARG A 247 0.91 -5.64 -15.93
C ARG A 247 0.74 -7.06 -16.44
N LEU A 248 1.46 -8.05 -15.87
CA LEU A 248 1.31 -9.47 -16.25
C LEU A 248 -0.09 -10.02 -15.93
N PHE A 249 -0.73 -9.51 -14.86
CA PHE A 249 -2.06 -9.95 -14.44
C PHE A 249 -3.20 -9.03 -14.90
N ARG A 250 -2.91 -7.91 -15.59
CA ARG A 250 -3.95 -7.08 -16.20
C ARG A 250 -4.24 -7.60 -17.61
N PRO A 251 -5.51 -7.94 -17.92
CA PRO A 251 -5.88 -8.15 -19.32
C PRO A 251 -5.56 -6.88 -20.11
N SER A 252 -4.87 -7.03 -21.23
CA SER A 252 -4.60 -5.91 -22.14
C SER A 252 -5.94 -5.24 -22.46
N PRO A 253 -6.06 -3.91 -22.28
CA PRO A 253 -7.24 -3.22 -22.73
C PRO A 253 -7.35 -3.47 -24.23
N LYS A 254 -8.40 -4.16 -24.65
CA LYS A 254 -8.75 -4.24 -26.08
C LYS A 254 -9.03 -2.80 -26.49
N VAL A 255 -8.06 -2.15 -27.11
CA VAL A 255 -8.28 -0.87 -27.78
C VAL A 255 -9.28 -1.15 -28.87
N LYS A 256 -10.56 -0.86 -28.63
CA LYS A 256 -11.54 -0.75 -29.70
C LYS A 256 -11.13 0.50 -30.47
N LEU A 257 -10.39 0.32 -31.55
CA LEU A 257 -10.26 1.33 -32.58
C LEU A 257 -11.65 1.62 -33.09
N SER A 258 -12.31 2.62 -32.50
CA SER A 258 -13.47 3.22 -33.11
C SER A 258 -12.95 4.02 -34.32
N TYR A 259 -12.89 3.35 -35.47
CA TYR A 259 -12.64 4.02 -36.72
C TYR A 259 -13.85 4.93 -37.00
N ARG A 260 -13.78 6.15 -36.57
CA ARG A 260 -14.63 7.22 -37.09
C ARG A 260 -14.11 7.49 -38.49
N LYS A 261 -14.90 7.06 -39.49
CA LYS A 261 -14.64 7.41 -40.89
C LYS A 261 -14.36 8.92 -40.94
N PRO A 262 -13.23 9.36 -41.49
CA PRO A 262 -13.00 10.80 -41.64
C PRO A 262 -14.20 11.35 -42.42
N VAL A 263 -14.90 12.32 -41.86
CA VAL A 263 -15.88 13.08 -42.62
C VAL A 263 -15.04 13.78 -43.69
N ASP A 264 -15.37 13.52 -44.97
CA ASP A 264 -14.69 14.13 -46.09
C ASP A 264 -14.75 15.66 -45.84
N ASP A 265 -13.60 16.32 -45.76
CA ASP A 265 -13.52 17.76 -45.50
C ASP A 265 -14.37 18.58 -46.49
N ILE A 266 -14.56 18.05 -47.71
CA ILE A 266 -15.42 18.59 -48.73
C ILE A 266 -16.89 18.53 -48.30
N GLU A 267 -17.35 17.38 -47.78
CA GLU A 267 -18.72 17.19 -47.31
C GLU A 267 -18.99 18.01 -46.05
N TYR A 268 -18.06 18.06 -45.12
CA TYR A 268 -18.16 18.91 -43.93
C TYR A 268 -18.27 20.42 -44.29
N ASN A 269 -17.40 20.87 -45.20
CA ASN A 269 -17.42 22.28 -45.65
C ASN A 269 -18.69 22.60 -46.47
N ARG A 270 -19.19 21.62 -47.23
CA ARG A 270 -20.45 21.76 -47.97
C ARG A 270 -21.64 21.97 -47.04
N VAL A 271 -21.79 21.09 -46.04
CA VAL A 271 -22.89 21.21 -45.04
C VAL A 271 -22.78 22.53 -44.27
N LYS A 272 -21.58 22.88 -43.83
CA LYS A 272 -21.35 24.16 -43.11
C LYS A 272 -21.66 25.40 -43.95
N ASN A 273 -21.35 25.38 -45.24
CA ASN A 273 -21.68 26.45 -46.14
C ASN A 273 -23.19 26.55 -46.42
N GLN A 274 -23.89 25.41 -46.55
CA GLN A 274 -25.35 25.39 -46.70
C GLN A 274 -26.05 25.98 -45.45
N GLU A 275 -25.56 25.62 -44.24
CA GLU A 275 -26.08 26.17 -43.00
C GLU A 275 -25.87 27.71 -42.94
N LYS A 276 -24.69 28.20 -43.27
CA LYS A 276 -24.40 29.62 -43.33
C LYS A 276 -25.30 30.36 -44.31
N THR A 277 -25.51 29.83 -45.52
CA THR A 277 -26.37 30.44 -46.53
C THR A 277 -27.82 30.53 -46.01
N ARG A 278 -28.31 29.48 -45.37
CA ARG A 278 -29.66 29.48 -44.81
C ARG A 278 -29.86 30.43 -43.65
N ILE A 279 -28.83 30.64 -42.82
CA ILE A 279 -28.85 31.64 -41.76
C ILE A 279 -28.88 33.04 -42.37
N ASN A 280 -28.04 33.32 -43.38
CA ASN A 280 -28.02 34.63 -44.04
C ASN A 280 -29.40 34.97 -44.69
N GLU A 281 -30.04 33.98 -45.31
CA GLU A 281 -31.42 34.14 -45.85
C GLU A 281 -32.42 34.51 -44.75
N ILE A 282 -32.33 33.85 -43.58
CA ILE A 282 -33.20 34.15 -42.44
C ILE A 282 -32.91 35.57 -41.88
N LEU A 283 -31.63 35.96 -41.76
CA LEU A 283 -31.25 37.30 -41.32
C LEU A 283 -31.68 38.40 -42.29
N ASP A 284 -31.57 38.15 -43.60
CA ASP A 284 -32.08 39.02 -44.65
C ASP A 284 -33.60 39.21 -44.59
N LYS A 285 -34.32 38.17 -44.30
CA LYS A 285 -35.77 38.18 -44.13
C LYS A 285 -36.20 38.98 -42.90
N ILE A 286 -35.44 38.84 -41.79
CA ILE A 286 -35.62 39.67 -40.59
C ILE A 286 -35.40 41.14 -40.90
N SER A 287 -34.33 41.46 -41.62
CA SER A 287 -33.99 42.84 -41.99
C SER A 287 -35.05 43.51 -42.86
N LYS A 288 -35.69 42.76 -43.74
CA LYS A 288 -36.69 43.27 -44.71
C LYS A 288 -38.12 43.28 -44.18
N SER A 289 -38.47 42.31 -43.33
CA SER A 289 -39.90 42.07 -42.98
C SER A 289 -40.15 41.86 -41.49
N GLY A 290 -39.11 42.02 -40.64
CA GLY A 290 -39.19 41.85 -39.18
C GLY A 290 -39.20 40.40 -38.72
N TYR A 291 -38.93 40.18 -37.44
CA TYR A 291 -38.82 38.84 -36.81
C TYR A 291 -40.16 38.04 -36.88
N ASP A 292 -41.29 38.72 -36.89
CA ASP A 292 -42.61 38.07 -36.91
C ASP A 292 -42.97 37.45 -38.27
N SER A 293 -42.21 37.82 -39.31
CA SER A 293 -42.37 37.22 -40.65
C SER A 293 -41.74 35.84 -40.81
N LEU A 294 -40.97 35.37 -39.81
CA LEU A 294 -40.32 34.08 -39.82
C LEU A 294 -41.31 32.96 -39.55
N SER A 295 -41.16 31.84 -40.28
CA SER A 295 -41.87 30.60 -40.00
C SER A 295 -41.41 29.97 -38.68
N LYS A 296 -42.18 29.04 -38.14
CA LYS A 296 -41.77 28.30 -36.92
C LYS A 296 -40.46 27.60 -37.09
N GLU A 297 -40.18 27.00 -38.23
CA GLU A 297 -38.94 26.31 -38.55
C GLU A 297 -37.73 27.26 -38.62
N GLU A 298 -37.90 28.42 -39.22
CA GLU A 298 -36.86 29.47 -39.30
C GLU A 298 -36.52 30.02 -37.92
N LYS A 299 -37.50 30.21 -37.02
CA LYS A 299 -37.29 30.58 -35.63
C LYS A 299 -36.53 29.53 -34.83
N GLU A 300 -36.81 28.26 -35.07
CA GLU A 300 -36.14 27.14 -34.40
C GLU A 300 -34.69 27.00 -34.85
N ILE A 301 -34.38 27.17 -36.13
CA ILE A 301 -33.02 27.19 -36.66
C ILE A 301 -32.21 28.32 -36.01
N LEU A 302 -32.75 29.53 -35.94
CA LEU A 302 -32.11 30.68 -35.35
C LEU A 302 -31.84 30.48 -33.86
N PHE A 303 -32.79 29.87 -33.11
CA PHE A 303 -32.64 29.61 -31.68
C PHE A 303 -31.60 28.52 -31.39
N ARG A 304 -31.47 27.50 -32.24
CA ARG A 304 -30.47 26.44 -32.08
C ARG A 304 -29.04 26.95 -32.26
N MET A 305 -28.83 27.86 -33.23
CA MET A 305 -27.52 28.42 -33.51
C MET A 305 -27.08 29.51 -32.52
N GLY A 306 -27.99 30.14 -31.79
CA GLY A 306 -27.66 31.07 -30.72
C GLY A 306 -27.22 30.39 -29.42
N LYS A 307 -27.18 29.05 -29.37
CA LYS A 307 -26.72 28.27 -28.22
C LYS A 307 -25.34 27.61 -28.41
N GLU A 308 -24.78 27.64 -29.61
CA GLU A 308 -23.39 27.25 -29.93
C GLU A 308 -22.50 28.48 -29.92
#